data_cc1aab982dec79dc278a8931aec62894
#
_entry.id   cc1aab982dec79dc278a8931aec62894
#
_cell.length_a   1.000
_cell.length_b   1.000
_cell.length_c   1.000
_cell.angle_alpha   90.00
_cell.angle_beta   90.00
_cell.angle_gamma   90.00
#
_symmetry.space_group_name_H-M   'P 1'
#
loop_
_entity.id
_entity.type
_entity.pdbx_description
1 polymer ?
#
loop_
_entity_poly.entity_id
_entity_poly.type
_entity_poly.pdbx_seq_one_letter_code
_entity_poly.pdbx_strand_id
1 'polypeptide(L)'
;PPGRIVCRRSAKRYRTVMTILMHEPTEELFLGVIHPDAALFADYFNVDQASREHRNYRKALTEAGARVLTVREVLLDGTLDGEGNAVEGPALDALRTFAGEFLVYNTDAIPAQRDAQRAYKEEVLRKANPKDLLRIILLQPEVVLSHTEGNTGFAATYRQRPMMNLFYMRDQMIATFKGLVIARMHSPQREVESRVAEFCLNKIGMPPIG
;
A
#
# COMPACT_ATOMS: atom_id res chain seq x y z
N PRO A 1 2.58 68.14 1.86
CA PRO A 1 1.97 66.86 1.88
C PRO A 1 3.02 65.79 2.18
N PRO A 2 2.79 64.91 3.18
CA PRO A 2 3.78 63.94 3.61
C PRO A 2 3.82 62.75 2.65
N GLY A 3 5.06 62.34 2.30
CA GLY A 3 5.34 61.24 1.40
C GLY A 3 4.86 59.89 1.95
N ARG A 4 4.15 59.15 1.10
CA ARG A 4 3.76 57.72 1.35
C ARG A 4 4.99 56.86 1.28
N ILE A 5 5.40 56.30 2.42
CA ILE A 5 6.38 55.20 2.48
C ILE A 5 5.66 53.96 1.98
N VAL A 6 5.97 53.53 0.75
CA VAL A 6 5.52 52.23 0.20
C VAL A 6 6.49 51.17 0.72
N CYS A 7 6.09 50.47 1.78
CA CYS A 7 6.79 49.29 2.27
C CYS A 7 6.59 48.15 1.26
N ARG A 8 7.55 47.96 0.32
CA ARG A 8 7.61 46.78 -0.52
C ARG A 8 8.00 45.60 0.35
N ARG A 9 7.02 44.89 0.90
CA ARG A 9 7.26 43.53 1.44
C ARG A 9 7.58 42.64 0.25
N SER A 10 8.84 42.32 0.09
CA SER A 10 9.33 41.19 -0.72
C SER A 10 8.76 39.92 -0.12
N ALA A 11 7.59 39.52 -0.58
CA ALA A 11 7.06 38.18 -0.30
C ALA A 11 7.92 37.19 -1.08
N LYS A 12 8.98 36.64 -0.46
CA LYS A 12 9.56 35.36 -0.89
C LYS A 12 8.42 34.37 -0.85
N ARG A 13 7.78 34.12 -1.99
CA ARG A 13 6.88 32.97 -2.16
C ARG A 13 7.76 31.72 -2.00
N TYR A 14 7.82 31.16 -0.80
CA TYR A 14 8.21 29.78 -0.63
C TYR A 14 7.14 28.99 -1.40
N ARG A 15 7.52 28.52 -2.58
CA ARG A 15 6.71 27.60 -3.36
C ARG A 15 6.78 26.26 -2.61
N THR A 16 5.90 26.07 -1.63
CA THR A 16 5.77 24.76 -0.96
C THR A 16 5.33 23.79 -2.04
N VAL A 17 6.21 22.89 -2.42
CA VAL A 17 5.87 21.82 -3.36
C VAL A 17 4.89 20.91 -2.65
N MET A 18 3.66 20.81 -3.17
CA MET A 18 2.65 19.91 -2.65
C MET A 18 3.09 18.46 -2.94
N THR A 19 3.22 17.65 -1.91
CA THR A 19 3.47 16.21 -2.05
C THR A 19 2.15 15.46 -1.95
N ILE A 20 1.90 14.57 -2.91
CA ILE A 20 0.68 13.76 -3.00
C ILE A 20 1.11 12.30 -3.00
N LEU A 21 0.57 11.52 -2.07
CA LEU A 21 0.68 10.07 -2.08
C LEU A 21 -0.55 9.48 -2.78
N MET A 22 -0.32 8.61 -3.75
CA MET A 22 -1.35 7.96 -4.55
C MET A 22 -1.12 6.44 -4.59
N HIS A 23 -2.15 5.68 -4.92
CA HIS A 23 -2.01 4.27 -5.27
C HIS A 23 -2.54 4.06 -6.69
N GLU A 24 -1.70 3.57 -7.58
CA GLU A 24 -2.12 3.19 -8.93
C GLU A 24 -2.86 1.85 -8.85
N PRO A 25 -4.10 1.74 -9.39
CA PRO A 25 -4.85 0.50 -9.43
C PRO A 25 -4.09 -0.61 -10.15
N THR A 26 -3.99 -1.79 -9.53
CA THR A 26 -3.35 -2.98 -10.09
C THR A 26 -4.23 -4.22 -9.96
N GLU A 27 -3.63 -5.39 -9.75
CA GLU A 27 -4.33 -6.68 -9.69
C GLU A 27 -5.37 -6.79 -8.55
N GLU A 28 -5.17 -6.04 -7.43
CA GLU A 28 -6.11 -6.01 -6.32
C GLU A 28 -7.48 -5.45 -6.71
N LEU A 29 -7.50 -4.49 -7.65
CA LEU A 29 -8.72 -3.87 -8.13
C LEU A 29 -9.58 -4.83 -8.97
N PHE A 30 -8.94 -5.75 -9.71
CA PHE A 30 -9.64 -6.71 -10.54
C PHE A 30 -10.65 -7.54 -9.72
N LEU A 31 -10.28 -7.95 -8.51
CA LEU A 31 -11.18 -8.71 -7.63
C LEU A 31 -12.39 -7.88 -7.17
N GLY A 32 -12.24 -6.56 -7.09
CA GLY A 32 -13.33 -5.65 -6.76
C GLY A 32 -14.38 -5.50 -7.85
N VAL A 33 -13.95 -5.50 -9.12
CA VAL A 33 -14.90 -5.34 -10.25
C VAL A 33 -15.69 -6.62 -10.55
N ILE A 34 -15.30 -7.77 -10.01
CA ILE A 34 -16.08 -9.02 -10.11
C ILE A 34 -17.39 -8.91 -9.32
N HIS A 35 -17.40 -8.18 -8.22
CA HIS A 35 -18.61 -7.90 -7.44
C HIS A 35 -18.56 -6.45 -6.92
N PRO A 36 -18.89 -5.46 -7.77
CA PRO A 36 -18.72 -4.05 -7.48
C PRO A 36 -19.38 -3.60 -6.17
N ASP A 37 -20.62 -3.94 -5.92
CA ASP A 37 -21.34 -3.54 -4.70
C ASP A 37 -20.61 -3.98 -3.42
N ALA A 38 -20.11 -5.23 -3.38
CA ALA A 38 -19.36 -5.75 -2.24
C ALA A 38 -18.01 -5.04 -2.06
N ALA A 39 -17.46 -4.52 -3.16
CA ALA A 39 -16.22 -3.75 -3.18
C ALA A 39 -16.42 -2.24 -3.00
N LEU A 40 -17.66 -1.80 -2.72
CA LEU A 40 -18.04 -0.39 -2.57
C LEU A 40 -17.90 0.43 -3.87
N PHE A 41 -18.09 -0.21 -5.02
CA PHE A 41 -18.16 0.45 -6.33
C PHE A 41 -19.61 0.55 -6.80
N ALA A 42 -19.92 1.62 -7.53
CA ALA A 42 -21.29 1.85 -8.03
C ALA A 42 -21.68 0.88 -9.15
N ASP A 43 -20.72 0.43 -9.96
CA ASP A 43 -20.95 -0.44 -11.12
C ASP A 43 -19.63 -1.08 -11.57
N TYR A 44 -19.73 -2.01 -12.53
CA TYR A 44 -18.58 -2.58 -13.23
C TYR A 44 -17.84 -1.53 -14.05
N PHE A 45 -16.51 -1.60 -14.04
CA PHE A 45 -15.68 -0.78 -14.91
C PHE A 45 -14.43 -1.55 -15.38
N ASN A 46 -13.84 -1.08 -16.48
CA ASN A 46 -12.65 -1.69 -17.04
C ASN A 46 -11.39 -1.26 -16.26
N VAL A 47 -10.71 -2.23 -15.66
CA VAL A 47 -9.50 -1.99 -14.82
C VAL A 47 -8.35 -1.36 -15.61
N ASP A 48 -8.13 -1.77 -16.86
CA ASP A 48 -7.08 -1.22 -17.71
C ASP A 48 -7.36 0.24 -18.07
N GLN A 49 -8.62 0.58 -18.29
CA GLN A 49 -9.04 1.96 -18.52
C GLN A 49 -8.84 2.80 -17.26
N ALA A 50 -9.28 2.32 -16.09
CA ALA A 50 -9.08 3.00 -14.82
C ALA A 50 -7.60 3.25 -14.53
N SER A 51 -6.73 2.27 -14.79
CA SER A 51 -5.29 2.40 -14.62
C SER A 51 -4.69 3.43 -15.59
N ARG A 52 -5.16 3.48 -16.85
CA ARG A 52 -4.72 4.53 -17.80
C ARG A 52 -5.16 5.93 -17.36
N GLU A 53 -6.41 6.08 -16.93
CA GLU A 53 -6.96 7.36 -16.45
C GLU A 53 -6.20 7.83 -15.19
N HIS A 54 -5.89 6.91 -14.27
CA HIS A 54 -5.11 7.22 -13.08
C HIS A 54 -3.69 7.70 -13.44
N ARG A 55 -3.01 7.05 -14.40
CA ARG A 55 -1.69 7.51 -14.89
C ARG A 55 -1.76 8.89 -15.53
N ASN A 56 -2.80 9.18 -16.31
CA ASN A 56 -3.01 10.50 -16.90
C ASN A 56 -3.25 11.56 -15.82
N TYR A 57 -4.02 11.23 -14.79
CA TYR A 57 -4.24 12.11 -13.63
C TYR A 57 -2.94 12.39 -12.88
N ARG A 58 -2.14 11.36 -12.61
CA ARG A 58 -0.80 11.50 -12.00
C ARG A 58 0.08 12.44 -12.82
N LYS A 59 0.11 12.27 -14.14
CA LYS A 59 0.87 13.12 -15.06
C LYS A 59 0.42 14.60 -14.96
N ALA A 60 -0.88 14.86 -15.01
CA ALA A 60 -1.43 16.21 -14.90
C ALA A 60 -1.06 16.89 -13.57
N LEU A 61 -1.09 16.17 -12.45
CA LEU A 61 -0.67 16.67 -11.14
C LEU A 61 0.83 17.02 -11.13
N THR A 62 1.67 16.18 -11.74
CA THR A 62 3.11 16.42 -11.83
C THR A 62 3.41 17.64 -12.70
N GLU A 63 2.72 17.80 -13.84
CA GLU A 63 2.83 18.97 -14.72
C GLU A 63 2.36 20.25 -14.03
N ALA A 64 1.39 20.15 -13.12
CA ALA A 64 0.95 21.26 -12.28
C ALA A 64 1.95 21.62 -11.16
N GLY A 65 3.06 20.87 -11.03
CA GLY A 65 4.15 21.14 -10.08
C GLY A 65 4.02 20.43 -8.75
N ALA A 66 3.14 19.42 -8.62
CA ALA A 66 3.09 18.54 -7.45
C ALA A 66 4.20 17.46 -7.51
N ARG A 67 4.75 17.10 -6.35
CA ARG A 67 5.52 15.88 -6.19
C ARG A 67 4.56 14.73 -5.96
N VAL A 68 4.42 13.85 -6.93
CA VAL A 68 3.54 12.68 -6.82
C VAL A 68 4.37 11.45 -6.52
N LEU A 69 4.00 10.73 -5.46
CA LEU A 69 4.58 9.46 -5.04
C LEU A 69 3.48 8.40 -5.10
N THR A 70 3.81 7.19 -5.49
CA THR A 70 2.88 6.07 -5.40
C THR A 70 3.23 5.15 -4.22
N VAL A 71 2.22 4.50 -3.66
CA VAL A 71 2.41 3.46 -2.62
C VAL A 71 3.44 2.43 -3.08
N ARG A 72 3.35 1.99 -4.34
CA ARG A 72 4.30 1.05 -4.93
C ARG A 72 5.73 1.59 -4.91
N GLU A 73 5.95 2.82 -5.38
CA GLU A 73 7.27 3.46 -5.38
C GLU A 73 7.82 3.57 -3.96
N VAL A 74 6.99 4.01 -3.01
CA VAL A 74 7.41 4.18 -1.62
C VAL A 74 7.74 2.83 -0.97
N LEU A 75 6.90 1.80 -1.13
CA LEU A 75 7.15 0.48 -0.54
C LEU A 75 8.43 -0.16 -1.09
N LEU A 76 8.69 0.00 -2.40
CA LEU A 76 9.86 -0.59 -3.06
C LEU A 76 11.13 0.26 -2.98
N ASP A 77 11.06 1.50 -2.50
CA ASP A 77 12.22 2.38 -2.37
C ASP A 77 13.30 1.75 -1.48
N GLY A 78 14.55 1.73 -1.96
CA GLY A 78 15.70 1.12 -1.29
C GLY A 78 15.68 -0.41 -1.20
N THR A 79 14.74 -1.10 -1.87
CA THR A 79 14.66 -2.58 -1.89
C THR A 79 15.08 -3.20 -3.22
N LEU A 80 15.25 -2.39 -4.25
CA LEU A 80 15.64 -2.80 -5.60
C LEU A 80 16.80 -1.94 -6.11
N ASP A 81 17.69 -2.56 -6.89
CA ASP A 81 18.72 -1.85 -7.67
C ASP A 81 18.17 -1.29 -8.99
N GLY A 82 19.04 -0.64 -9.78
CA GLY A 82 18.68 -0.07 -11.08
C GLY A 82 18.29 -1.10 -12.14
N GLU A 83 18.61 -2.38 -11.93
CA GLU A 83 18.26 -3.51 -12.79
C GLU A 83 16.97 -4.22 -12.31
N GLY A 84 16.48 -3.87 -11.12
CA GLY A 84 15.29 -4.43 -10.53
C GLY A 84 15.53 -5.70 -9.71
N ASN A 85 16.78 -5.99 -9.34
CA ASN A 85 17.15 -7.07 -8.43
C ASN A 85 16.96 -6.61 -6.96
N ALA A 86 16.70 -7.56 -6.08
CA ALA A 86 16.57 -7.28 -4.65
C ALA A 86 17.90 -6.82 -4.05
N VAL A 87 17.83 -5.76 -3.24
CA VAL A 87 18.96 -5.23 -2.46
C VAL A 87 18.71 -5.55 -0.99
N GLU A 88 19.56 -6.40 -0.41
CA GLU A 88 19.48 -6.72 1.03
C GLU A 88 19.81 -5.49 1.87
N GLY A 89 19.10 -5.33 2.97
CA GLY A 89 19.30 -4.22 3.91
C GLY A 89 18.03 -3.79 4.63
N PRO A 90 18.13 -2.73 5.47
CA PRO A 90 17.05 -2.34 6.36
C PRO A 90 15.72 -2.04 5.67
N ALA A 91 15.75 -1.53 4.42
CA ALA A 91 14.53 -1.24 3.67
C ALA A 91 13.78 -2.52 3.26
N LEU A 92 14.53 -3.55 2.82
CA LEU A 92 13.94 -4.84 2.47
C LEU A 92 13.48 -5.61 3.70
N ASP A 93 14.22 -5.55 4.81
CA ASP A 93 13.84 -6.19 6.06
C ASP A 93 12.56 -5.57 6.64
N ALA A 94 12.43 -4.24 6.57
CA ALA A 94 11.19 -3.55 6.95
C ALA A 94 10.01 -3.96 6.05
N LEU A 95 10.22 -4.09 4.74
CA LEU A 95 9.20 -4.55 3.81
C LEU A 95 8.79 -6.01 4.07
N ARG A 96 9.75 -6.91 4.36
CA ARG A 96 9.49 -8.31 4.74
C ARG A 96 8.66 -8.40 6.02
N THR A 97 9.04 -7.63 7.04
CA THR A 97 8.31 -7.57 8.31
C THR A 97 6.88 -7.10 8.08
N PHE A 98 6.70 -6.01 7.34
CA PHE A 98 5.40 -5.45 7.05
C PHE A 98 4.55 -6.41 6.21
N ALA A 99 5.08 -7.03 5.16
CA ALA A 99 4.39 -8.05 4.37
C ALA A 99 3.97 -9.27 5.19
N GLY A 100 4.78 -9.63 6.20
CA GLY A 100 4.47 -10.72 7.12
C GLY A 100 3.19 -10.53 7.93
N GLU A 101 2.75 -9.27 8.13
CA GLU A 101 1.49 -8.98 8.81
C GLU A 101 0.26 -9.29 7.95
N PHE A 102 0.43 -9.35 6.62
CA PHE A 102 -0.64 -9.57 5.64
C PHE A 102 -0.69 -11.01 5.09
N LEU A 103 0.35 -11.80 5.28
CA LEU A 103 0.37 -13.22 4.92
C LEU A 103 -0.12 -14.06 6.09
N VAL A 104 -1.17 -14.82 5.91
CA VAL A 104 -1.73 -15.71 6.93
C VAL A 104 -1.60 -17.16 6.52
N TYR A 105 -1.03 -18.00 7.40
CA TYR A 105 -1.11 -19.46 7.31
C TYR A 105 -2.09 -19.93 8.37
N ASN A 106 -3.28 -20.32 7.93
CA ASN A 106 -4.32 -20.86 8.80
C ASN A 106 -4.09 -22.38 8.96
N THR A 107 -3.74 -22.78 10.18
CA THR A 107 -3.41 -24.14 10.56
C THR A 107 -4.43 -24.74 11.52
N ASP A 108 -5.66 -24.21 11.59
CA ASP A 108 -6.68 -24.65 12.55
C ASP A 108 -7.02 -26.14 12.38
N ALA A 109 -7.01 -26.63 11.15
CA ALA A 109 -7.23 -28.06 10.86
C ALA A 109 -6.00 -28.95 11.13
N ILE A 110 -4.82 -28.38 11.37
CA ILE A 110 -3.55 -29.09 11.59
C ILE A 110 -2.75 -28.46 12.75
N PRO A 111 -3.30 -28.31 13.95
CA PRO A 111 -2.69 -27.51 15.03
C PRO A 111 -1.30 -28.06 15.47
N ALA A 112 -1.04 -29.34 15.32
CA ALA A 112 0.27 -29.98 15.60
C ALA A 112 1.38 -29.46 14.66
N GLN A 113 1.05 -28.90 13.50
CA GLN A 113 1.99 -28.37 12.52
C GLN A 113 2.22 -26.86 12.63
N ARG A 114 1.59 -26.19 13.56
CA ARG A 114 1.58 -24.71 13.66
C ARG A 114 2.98 -24.10 13.66
N ASP A 115 3.89 -24.63 14.45
CA ASP A 115 5.24 -24.06 14.57
C ASP A 115 6.07 -24.33 13.31
N ALA A 116 5.93 -25.50 12.70
CA ALA A 116 6.58 -25.80 11.42
C ALA A 116 6.08 -24.87 10.29
N GLN A 117 4.77 -24.60 10.25
CA GLN A 117 4.19 -23.71 9.25
C GLN A 117 4.54 -22.23 9.50
N ARG A 118 4.76 -21.84 10.76
CA ARG A 118 5.29 -20.51 11.08
C ARG A 118 6.72 -20.36 10.55
N ALA A 119 7.60 -21.30 10.83
CA ALA A 119 8.96 -21.28 10.31
C ALA A 119 8.99 -21.29 8.77
N TYR A 120 8.10 -22.05 8.15
CA TYR A 120 7.96 -22.07 6.69
C TYR A 120 7.50 -20.72 6.13
N LYS A 121 6.55 -20.04 6.78
CA LYS A 121 6.13 -18.69 6.42
C LYS A 121 7.29 -17.70 6.46
N GLU A 122 8.09 -17.74 7.54
CA GLU A 122 9.27 -16.87 7.69
C GLU A 122 10.28 -17.12 6.55
N GLU A 123 10.51 -18.39 6.19
CA GLU A 123 11.39 -18.75 5.09
C GLU A 123 10.86 -18.26 3.73
N VAL A 124 9.55 -18.35 3.49
CA VAL A 124 8.90 -17.80 2.28
C VAL A 124 9.11 -16.30 2.20
N LEU A 125 8.84 -15.56 3.28
CA LEU A 125 9.03 -14.11 3.32
C LEU A 125 10.48 -13.70 3.11
N ARG A 126 11.43 -14.47 3.66
CA ARG A 126 12.86 -14.24 3.48
C ARG A 126 13.31 -14.41 2.03
N LYS A 127 12.74 -15.38 1.29
CA LYS A 127 13.05 -15.68 -0.11
C LYS A 127 12.27 -14.83 -1.12
N ALA A 128 11.13 -14.28 -0.70
CA ALA A 128 10.27 -13.50 -1.58
C ALA A 128 11.02 -12.25 -2.10
N ASN A 129 10.88 -12.00 -3.40
CA ASN A 129 11.39 -10.76 -3.96
C ASN A 129 10.53 -9.56 -3.55
N PRO A 130 11.03 -8.32 -3.61
CA PRO A 130 10.30 -7.13 -3.17
C PRO A 130 8.94 -6.94 -3.86
N LYS A 131 8.80 -7.33 -5.12
CA LYS A 131 7.54 -7.21 -5.86
C LYS A 131 6.50 -8.23 -5.37
N ASP A 132 6.94 -9.44 -4.96
CA ASP A 132 6.03 -10.43 -4.36
C ASP A 132 5.63 -10.04 -2.94
N LEU A 133 6.53 -9.43 -2.16
CA LEU A 133 6.19 -8.83 -0.87
C LEU A 133 5.12 -7.74 -1.02
N LEU A 134 5.24 -6.88 -2.03
CA LEU A 134 4.21 -5.89 -2.35
C LEU A 134 2.86 -6.55 -2.68
N ARG A 135 2.84 -7.63 -3.49
CA ARG A 135 1.63 -8.39 -3.79
C ARG A 135 1.00 -8.98 -2.55
N ILE A 136 1.81 -9.53 -1.64
CA ILE A 136 1.32 -10.04 -0.35
C ILE A 136 0.60 -8.95 0.42
N ILE A 137 1.15 -7.72 0.47
CA ILE A 137 0.51 -6.59 1.14
C ILE A 137 -0.83 -6.25 0.46
N LEU A 138 -0.85 -6.11 -0.86
CA LEU A 138 -2.04 -5.67 -1.59
C LEU A 138 -3.16 -6.70 -1.64
N LEU A 139 -2.83 -8.00 -1.72
CA LEU A 139 -3.79 -9.09 -1.87
C LEU A 139 -4.18 -9.77 -0.56
N GLN A 140 -3.37 -9.62 0.50
CA GLN A 140 -3.60 -10.21 1.83
C GLN A 140 -3.96 -11.71 1.76
N PRO A 141 -3.07 -12.57 1.24
CA PRO A 141 -3.39 -13.98 1.07
C PRO A 141 -3.48 -14.72 2.40
N GLU A 142 -4.50 -15.55 2.53
CA GLU A 142 -4.65 -16.56 3.58
C GLU A 142 -4.52 -17.94 2.94
N VAL A 143 -3.53 -18.70 3.37
CA VAL A 143 -3.34 -20.10 3.00
C VAL A 143 -3.97 -20.98 4.07
N VAL A 144 -5.14 -21.54 3.77
CA VAL A 144 -5.85 -22.44 4.69
C VAL A 144 -5.34 -23.87 4.44
N LEU A 145 -4.65 -24.42 5.42
CA LEU A 145 -4.03 -25.73 5.34
C LEU A 145 -4.92 -26.80 5.99
N SER A 146 -5.06 -27.95 5.31
CA SER A 146 -5.76 -29.13 5.81
C SER A 146 -4.91 -30.37 5.59
N HIS A 147 -5.13 -31.42 6.41
CA HIS A 147 -4.47 -32.71 6.23
C HIS A 147 -5.01 -33.42 4.98
N THR A 148 -4.14 -34.11 4.28
CA THR A 148 -4.47 -35.05 3.18
C THR A 148 -3.54 -36.24 3.20
N GLU A 149 -4.01 -37.37 2.67
CA GLU A 149 -3.18 -38.58 2.46
C GLU A 149 -2.30 -38.47 1.20
N GLY A 150 -2.37 -37.35 0.47
CA GLY A 150 -1.56 -37.11 -0.72
C GLY A 150 -0.08 -36.89 -0.44
N ASN A 151 0.72 -36.71 -1.50
CA ASN A 151 2.19 -36.70 -1.51
C ASN A 151 2.85 -35.76 -0.49
N THR A 152 2.23 -34.63 -0.20
CA THR A 152 2.80 -33.63 0.73
C THR A 152 2.25 -33.73 2.15
N GLY A 153 1.21 -34.56 2.37
CA GLY A 153 0.45 -34.59 3.62
C GLY A 153 -0.46 -33.36 3.85
N PHE A 154 -0.44 -32.39 2.97
CA PHE A 154 -1.22 -31.16 3.08
C PHE A 154 -1.97 -30.84 1.80
N ALA A 155 -3.17 -30.29 1.95
CA ALA A 155 -3.88 -29.55 0.91
C ALA A 155 -4.01 -28.10 1.31
N ALA A 156 -4.03 -27.19 0.34
CA ALA A 156 -4.16 -25.75 0.58
C ALA A 156 -5.34 -25.18 -0.18
N THR A 157 -6.14 -24.37 0.51
CA THR A 157 -7.12 -23.48 -0.10
C THR A 157 -6.62 -22.05 0.08
N TYR A 158 -6.68 -21.26 -0.98
CA TYR A 158 -6.23 -19.86 -0.97
C TYR A 158 -7.42 -18.93 -0.89
N ARG A 159 -7.37 -17.99 0.07
CA ARG A 159 -8.32 -16.88 0.20
C ARG A 159 -7.56 -15.58 0.08
N GLN A 160 -8.22 -14.52 -0.35
CA GLN A 160 -7.62 -13.20 -0.48
C GLN A 160 -8.59 -12.14 0.04
N ARG A 161 -8.01 -11.07 0.63
CA ARG A 161 -8.73 -9.86 1.06
C ARG A 161 -8.06 -8.63 0.43
N PRO A 162 -8.16 -8.47 -0.90
CA PRO A 162 -7.42 -7.43 -1.61
C PRO A 162 -7.82 -6.03 -1.17
N MET A 163 -6.87 -5.11 -1.15
CA MET A 163 -7.08 -3.68 -0.83
C MET A 163 -7.68 -2.93 -2.01
N MET A 164 -8.90 -3.33 -2.43
CA MET A 164 -9.56 -2.87 -3.65
C MET A 164 -9.81 -1.36 -3.69
N ASN A 165 -9.93 -0.70 -2.53
CA ASN A 165 -10.21 0.72 -2.43
C ASN A 165 -8.98 1.57 -2.08
N LEU A 166 -7.78 0.99 -2.06
CA LEU A 166 -6.55 1.72 -1.68
C LEU A 166 -6.27 2.93 -2.58
N PHE A 167 -6.72 2.92 -3.83
CA PHE A 167 -6.54 4.07 -4.73
C PHE A 167 -7.32 5.33 -4.30
N TYR A 168 -8.27 5.22 -3.35
CA TYR A 168 -8.90 6.37 -2.68
C TYR A 168 -8.02 6.87 -1.51
N MET A 169 -6.74 7.16 -1.78
CA MET A 169 -5.75 7.55 -0.76
C MET A 169 -6.12 8.79 0.07
N ARG A 170 -7.11 9.56 -0.36
CA ARG A 170 -7.62 10.69 0.40
C ARG A 170 -8.36 10.27 1.67
N ASP A 171 -8.92 9.05 1.68
CA ASP A 171 -9.76 8.58 2.77
C ASP A 171 -8.93 8.09 3.98
N GLN A 172 -7.70 7.61 3.74
CA GLN A 172 -6.84 7.03 4.77
C GLN A 172 -6.11 8.07 5.63
N MET A 173 -6.08 9.34 5.20
CA MET A 173 -5.34 10.37 5.92
C MET A 173 -5.97 11.76 5.77
N ILE A 174 -5.75 12.60 6.77
CA ILE A 174 -6.20 14.00 6.78
C ILE A 174 -4.98 14.90 6.97
N ALA A 175 -4.75 15.82 6.04
CA ALA A 175 -3.72 16.85 6.19
C ALA A 175 -4.27 18.03 6.99
N THR A 176 -3.63 18.36 8.09
CA THR A 176 -3.94 19.50 8.94
C THR A 176 -2.77 20.49 8.98
N PHE A 177 -2.99 21.68 9.53
CA PHE A 177 -1.91 22.65 9.74
C PHE A 177 -0.87 22.20 10.78
N LYS A 178 -1.21 21.21 11.62
CA LYS A 178 -0.29 20.61 12.61
C LYS A 178 0.46 19.41 12.09
N GLY A 179 -0.02 18.76 11.02
CA GLY A 179 0.57 17.54 10.46
C GLY A 179 -0.48 16.62 9.87
N LEU A 180 -0.07 15.40 9.56
CA LEU A 180 -0.93 14.36 9.00
C LEU A 180 -1.57 13.52 10.12
N VAL A 181 -2.85 13.21 9.96
CA VAL A 181 -3.61 12.33 10.86
C VAL A 181 -4.08 11.13 10.06
N ILE A 182 -3.87 9.92 10.60
CA ILE A 182 -4.38 8.68 9.99
C ILE A 182 -5.85 8.52 10.32
N ALA A 183 -6.65 8.25 9.30
CA ALA A 183 -8.07 8.00 9.45
C ALA A 183 -8.32 6.56 9.95
N ARG A 184 -9.31 6.41 10.84
CA ARG A 184 -9.86 5.11 11.18
C ARG A 184 -11.02 4.81 10.23
N MET A 185 -10.84 3.80 9.37
CA MET A 185 -11.85 3.42 8.40
C MET A 185 -13.04 2.72 9.10
N HIS A 186 -14.26 3.07 8.70
CA HIS A 186 -15.46 2.44 9.24
C HIS A 186 -15.67 1.03 8.68
N SER A 187 -15.39 0.82 7.39
CA SER A 187 -15.53 -0.49 6.77
C SER A 187 -14.36 -1.41 7.14
N PRO A 188 -14.62 -2.60 7.73
CA PRO A 188 -13.56 -3.56 8.09
C PRO A 188 -12.66 -3.96 6.92
N GLN A 189 -13.20 -4.04 5.70
CA GLN A 189 -12.41 -4.37 4.50
C GLN A 189 -11.41 -3.29 4.12
N ARG A 190 -11.60 -2.04 4.60
CA ARG A 190 -10.73 -0.89 4.34
C ARG A 190 -9.82 -0.53 5.52
N GLU A 191 -10.00 -1.15 6.69
CA GLU A 191 -9.26 -0.80 7.90
C GLU A 191 -7.75 -0.91 7.72
N VAL A 192 -7.31 -1.93 6.97
CA VAL A 192 -5.88 -2.19 6.70
C VAL A 192 -5.24 -1.17 5.75
N GLU A 193 -6.02 -0.45 4.96
CA GLU A 193 -5.51 0.57 4.03
C GLU A 193 -4.82 1.71 4.80
N SER A 194 -5.34 2.09 5.96
CA SER A 194 -4.73 3.11 6.82
C SER A 194 -3.35 2.71 7.31
N ARG A 195 -3.09 1.42 7.55
CA ARG A 195 -1.77 0.90 7.94
C ARG A 195 -0.75 1.02 6.81
N VAL A 196 -1.17 0.80 5.56
CA VAL A 196 -0.31 0.99 4.39
C VAL A 196 0.03 2.48 4.21
N ALA A 197 -0.96 3.36 4.37
CA ALA A 197 -0.73 4.80 4.32
C ALA A 197 0.26 5.24 5.41
N GLU A 198 0.08 4.80 6.64
CA GLU A 198 0.97 5.09 7.78
C GLU A 198 2.39 4.61 7.52
N PHE A 199 2.56 3.36 7.07
CA PHE A 199 3.87 2.82 6.72
C PHE A 199 4.57 3.66 5.64
N CYS A 200 3.84 4.05 4.58
CA CYS A 200 4.38 4.90 3.53
C CYS A 200 4.77 6.28 4.05
N LEU A 201 3.94 6.91 4.88
CA LEU A 201 4.21 8.23 5.46
C LEU A 201 5.45 8.20 6.36
N ASN A 202 5.59 7.19 7.20
CA ASN A 202 6.79 6.99 8.04
C ASN A 202 8.05 6.86 7.16
N LYS A 203 7.97 6.04 6.11
CA LYS A 203 9.11 5.78 5.22
C LYS A 203 9.58 7.02 4.44
N ILE A 204 8.67 7.93 4.08
CA ILE A 204 9.02 9.18 3.40
C ILE A 204 9.36 10.33 4.36
N GLY A 205 9.46 10.06 5.66
CA GLY A 205 9.83 11.06 6.68
C GLY A 205 8.71 12.05 7.01
N MET A 206 7.46 11.67 6.82
CA MET A 206 6.27 12.47 7.14
C MET A 206 5.36 11.70 8.12
N PRO A 207 5.85 11.33 9.32
CA PRO A 207 5.10 10.53 10.27
C PRO A 207 3.80 11.23 10.67
N PRO A 208 2.70 10.48 10.81
CA PRO A 208 1.46 11.04 11.32
C PRO A 208 1.61 11.49 12.79
N ILE A 209 0.78 12.43 13.20
CA ILE A 209 0.76 13.01 14.55
C ILE A 209 -0.32 12.42 15.47
N GLY A 210 -1.12 11.47 15.00
CA GLY A 210 -2.18 10.80 15.76
C GLY A 210 -2.99 9.87 14.91
#